data_fd06c29fd09de8f2a3ab711380eca38d
#
_entry.id   fd06c29fd09de8f2a3ab711380eca38d
#
_cell.length_a   1.000
_cell.length_b   1.000
_cell.length_c   1.000
_cell.angle_alpha   90.00
_cell.angle_beta   90.00
_cell.angle_gamma   90.00
#
_symmetry.space_group_name_H-M   'P 1'
#
loop_
_entity.id
_entity.type
_entity.pdbx_description
1 polymer ?
#
loop_
_entity_poly.entity_id
_entity_poly.type
_entity_poly.pdbx_seq_one_letter_code
_entity_poly.pdbx_strand_id
1 'polypeptide(L)'
;MYRIGEGYYVHKLVEGRDLILGGVKIVYEKGLLGHSDADVLIHAIMDALLGAMALGDIGKHFPDTDEIYKGISSIKLLNEVKSLIEKEAISISRDDKVDFKICNIDATIICQKPKLRDYIDEMRKNIADALSLSINQVNIKATTEEGLGFTGRGEGIAARAVTLVEL
;
A
#
# COMPACT_ATOMS: atom_id res chain seq x y z
N MET A 1 3.75 14.29 18.70
CA MET A 1 4.29 12.93 19.02
C MET A 1 4.50 12.17 17.73
N TYR A 2 5.63 11.43 17.59
CA TYR A 2 5.88 10.64 16.37
C TYR A 2 5.52 9.16 16.56
N ARG A 3 4.96 8.54 15.52
CA ARG A 3 4.67 7.11 15.47
C ARG A 3 5.15 6.52 14.15
N ILE A 4 5.63 5.27 14.21
CA ILE A 4 6.08 4.51 13.04
C ILE A 4 5.11 3.34 12.85
N GLY A 5 4.75 3.09 11.61
CA GLY A 5 4.07 1.86 11.21
C GLY A 5 4.84 1.14 10.11
N GLU A 6 4.74 -0.17 10.12
CA GLU A 6 5.30 -1.06 9.09
C GLU A 6 4.19 -1.94 8.54
N GLY A 7 4.19 -2.16 7.22
CA GLY A 7 3.31 -3.09 6.55
C GLY A 7 4.10 -4.02 5.63
N TYR A 8 3.70 -5.28 5.60
CA TYR A 8 4.20 -6.30 4.69
C TYR A 8 3.04 -7.05 4.08
N TYR A 9 3.04 -7.15 2.74
CA TYR A 9 1.97 -7.84 2.04
C TYR A 9 2.49 -8.69 0.88
N VAL A 10 1.77 -9.75 0.54
CA VAL A 10 2.13 -10.69 -0.52
C VAL A 10 0.88 -11.10 -1.29
N HIS A 11 1.01 -11.15 -2.62
CA HIS A 11 0.02 -11.77 -3.49
C HIS A 11 0.67 -12.73 -4.48
N LYS A 12 -0.02 -13.83 -4.78
CA LYS A 12 0.40 -14.81 -5.78
C LYS A 12 0.20 -14.26 -7.19
N LEU A 13 1.17 -14.51 -8.08
CA LEU A 13 1.05 -14.25 -9.52
C LEU A 13 0.25 -15.34 -10.20
N VAL A 14 -0.76 -14.95 -10.98
CA VAL A 14 -1.63 -15.86 -11.74
C VAL A 14 -1.91 -15.29 -13.14
N GLU A 15 -2.24 -16.18 -14.09
CA GLU A 15 -2.71 -15.79 -15.42
C GLU A 15 -4.13 -15.21 -15.36
N GLY A 16 -4.52 -14.44 -16.40
CA GLY A 16 -5.89 -13.96 -16.57
C GLY A 16 -6.30 -12.80 -15.64
N ARG A 17 -5.34 -12.18 -14.96
CA ARG A 17 -5.56 -10.96 -14.18
C ARG A 17 -4.61 -9.85 -14.60
N ASP A 18 -5.07 -8.60 -14.47
CA ASP A 18 -4.20 -7.44 -14.64
C ASP A 18 -3.21 -7.33 -13.47
N LEU A 19 -1.99 -6.90 -13.75
CA LEU A 19 -1.02 -6.53 -12.74
C LEU A 19 -1.20 -5.05 -12.41
N ILE A 20 -1.63 -4.76 -11.18
CA ILE A 20 -1.83 -3.40 -10.69
C ILE A 20 -0.91 -3.18 -9.49
N LEU A 21 -0.09 -2.14 -9.54
CA LEU A 21 0.83 -1.75 -8.45
C LEU A 21 0.81 -0.22 -8.32
N GLY A 22 0.56 0.28 -7.11
CA GLY A 22 0.45 1.72 -6.86
C GLY A 22 -0.65 2.39 -7.69
N GLY A 23 -1.73 1.67 -7.98
CA GLY A 23 -2.82 2.14 -8.84
C GLY A 23 -2.47 2.20 -10.33
N VAL A 24 -1.29 1.68 -10.74
CA VAL A 24 -0.83 1.68 -12.14
C VAL A 24 -0.98 0.28 -12.73
N LYS A 25 -1.60 0.20 -13.90
CA LYS A 25 -1.67 -1.06 -14.65
C LYS A 25 -0.35 -1.31 -15.38
N ILE A 26 0.32 -2.37 -14.99
CA ILE A 26 1.62 -2.79 -15.54
C ILE A 26 1.39 -3.78 -16.68
N VAL A 27 2.08 -3.58 -17.79
CA VAL A 27 2.03 -4.52 -18.91
C VAL A 27 2.84 -5.77 -18.56
N TYR A 28 2.12 -6.84 -18.25
CA TYR A 28 2.71 -8.14 -17.92
C TYR A 28 1.71 -9.28 -18.18
N GLU A 29 2.21 -10.48 -18.42
CA GLU A 29 1.39 -11.67 -18.75
C GLU A 29 0.59 -12.23 -17.57
N LYS A 30 0.97 -11.87 -16.34
CA LYS A 30 0.33 -12.31 -15.11
C LYS A 30 -0.06 -11.10 -14.27
N GLY A 31 -1.09 -11.27 -13.44
CA GLY A 31 -1.47 -10.31 -12.42
C GLY A 31 -1.55 -10.94 -11.05
N LEU A 32 -1.89 -10.16 -10.05
CA LEU A 32 -1.96 -10.62 -8.67
C LEU A 32 -3.33 -11.17 -8.30
N LEU A 33 -3.35 -12.27 -7.57
CA LEU A 33 -4.56 -12.91 -7.06
C LEU A 33 -4.97 -12.28 -5.72
N GLY A 34 -6.17 -11.75 -5.65
CA GLY A 34 -6.78 -11.20 -4.45
C GLY A 34 -8.25 -10.87 -4.66
N HIS A 35 -8.95 -10.50 -3.57
CA HIS A 35 -10.38 -10.17 -3.60
C HIS A 35 -10.65 -8.82 -4.27
N SER A 36 -9.80 -7.80 -3.97
CA SER A 36 -9.78 -6.48 -4.62
C SER A 36 -9.02 -6.53 -5.97
N ASP A 37 -8.46 -5.42 -6.41
CA ASP A 37 -7.49 -5.36 -7.51
C ASP A 37 -6.13 -5.99 -7.17
N ALA A 38 -5.95 -6.44 -5.92
CA ALA A 38 -4.75 -7.08 -5.38
C ALA A 38 -3.47 -6.25 -5.49
N ASP A 39 -3.57 -4.92 -5.39
CA ASP A 39 -2.42 -4.01 -5.37
C ASP A 39 -1.62 -4.19 -4.08
N VAL A 40 -0.62 -5.06 -4.14
CA VAL A 40 0.21 -5.44 -2.98
C VAL A 40 0.98 -4.26 -2.38
N LEU A 41 1.33 -3.25 -3.19
CA LEU A 41 2.02 -2.05 -2.72
C LEU A 41 1.08 -1.20 -1.87
N ILE A 42 -0.13 -0.94 -2.35
CA ILE A 42 -1.14 -0.17 -1.61
C ILE A 42 -1.55 -0.90 -0.33
N HIS A 43 -1.67 -2.24 -0.37
CA HIS A 43 -1.98 -3.04 0.83
C HIS A 43 -0.91 -2.89 1.91
N ALA A 44 0.38 -2.96 1.55
CA ALA A 44 1.47 -2.75 2.51
C ALA A 44 1.47 -1.32 3.08
N ILE A 45 1.17 -0.30 2.25
CA ILE A 45 1.08 1.09 2.72
C ILE A 45 -0.10 1.28 3.67
N MET A 46 -1.27 0.70 3.37
CA MET A 46 -2.44 0.77 4.25
C MET A 46 -2.15 0.13 5.61
N ASP A 47 -1.53 -1.05 5.64
CA ASP A 47 -1.14 -1.71 6.89
C ASP A 47 -0.13 -0.88 7.69
N ALA A 48 0.83 -0.24 7.03
CA ALA A 48 1.77 0.65 7.69
C ALA A 48 1.05 1.86 8.35
N LEU A 49 0.11 2.48 7.64
CA LEU A 49 -0.66 3.61 8.16
C LEU A 49 -1.57 3.22 9.33
N LEU A 50 -2.32 2.11 9.19
CA LEU A 50 -3.17 1.57 10.25
C LEU A 50 -2.35 1.16 11.48
N GLY A 51 -1.20 0.51 11.26
CA GLY A 51 -0.27 0.10 12.32
C GLY A 51 0.28 1.29 13.11
N ALA A 52 0.68 2.38 12.45
CA ALA A 52 1.14 3.61 13.10
C ALA A 52 0.08 4.18 14.06
N MET A 53 -1.21 4.02 13.73
CA MET A 53 -2.34 4.50 14.51
C MET A 53 -2.91 3.45 15.48
N ALA A 54 -2.31 2.25 15.56
CA ALA A 54 -2.76 1.12 16.38
C ALA A 54 -4.18 0.64 16.03
N LEU A 55 -4.58 0.75 14.76
CA LEU A 55 -5.90 0.37 14.25
C LEU A 55 -6.00 -1.10 13.78
N GLY A 56 -4.89 -1.85 13.82
CA GLY A 56 -4.79 -3.22 13.30
C GLY A 56 -4.34 -3.24 11.85
N ASP A 57 -4.97 -4.04 11.02
CA ASP A 57 -4.64 -4.30 9.62
C ASP A 57 -5.83 -4.08 8.67
N ILE A 58 -5.59 -4.18 7.36
CA ILE A 58 -6.64 -3.99 6.35
C ILE A 58 -7.72 -5.07 6.43
N GLY A 59 -7.40 -6.29 6.86
CA GLY A 59 -8.37 -7.38 6.99
C GLY A 59 -9.46 -7.09 8.04
N LYS A 60 -9.13 -6.32 9.07
CA LYS A 60 -10.08 -5.85 10.08
C LYS A 60 -11.09 -4.85 9.52
N HIS A 61 -10.67 -3.99 8.59
CA HIS A 61 -11.49 -2.90 8.06
C HIS A 61 -12.17 -3.25 6.74
N PHE A 62 -11.54 -4.09 5.92
CA PHE A 62 -11.99 -4.48 4.57
C PHE A 62 -11.92 -6.00 4.41
N PRO A 63 -12.78 -6.77 5.10
CA PRO A 63 -12.72 -8.23 5.06
C PRO A 63 -12.97 -8.75 3.64
N ASP A 64 -12.16 -9.71 3.23
CA ASP A 64 -12.26 -10.38 1.92
C ASP A 64 -13.52 -11.23 1.75
N THR A 65 -14.28 -11.44 2.83
CA THR A 65 -15.60 -12.08 2.84
C THR A 65 -16.73 -11.13 2.44
N ASP A 66 -16.49 -9.83 2.37
CA ASP A 66 -17.50 -8.84 2.01
C ASP A 66 -17.47 -8.54 0.50
N GLU A 67 -18.53 -8.89 -0.20
CA GLU A 67 -18.67 -8.72 -1.65
C GLU A 67 -18.57 -7.25 -2.12
N ILE A 68 -18.77 -6.26 -1.23
CA ILE A 68 -18.64 -4.83 -1.59
C ILE A 68 -17.20 -4.46 -1.98
N TYR A 69 -16.21 -5.23 -1.49
CA TYR A 69 -14.79 -4.99 -1.80
C TYR A 69 -14.28 -5.81 -2.98
N LYS A 70 -15.13 -6.63 -3.59
CA LYS A 70 -14.74 -7.47 -4.71
C LYS A 70 -14.37 -6.62 -5.96
N GLY A 71 -13.14 -6.77 -6.41
CA GLY A 71 -12.61 -6.03 -7.55
C GLY A 71 -12.45 -4.53 -7.32
N ILE A 72 -12.61 -4.04 -6.09
CA ILE A 72 -12.44 -2.63 -5.77
C ILE A 72 -10.99 -2.19 -6.00
N SER A 73 -10.80 -0.95 -6.45
CA SER A 73 -9.48 -0.34 -6.53
C SER A 73 -8.91 -0.09 -5.14
N SER A 74 -7.69 -0.56 -4.89
CA SER A 74 -7.00 -0.34 -3.61
C SER A 74 -6.67 1.14 -3.35
N ILE A 75 -6.61 1.99 -4.38
CA ILE A 75 -6.52 3.45 -4.20
C ILE A 75 -7.77 4.00 -3.51
N LYS A 76 -8.97 3.45 -3.78
CA LYS A 76 -10.19 3.85 -3.06
C LYS A 76 -10.11 3.43 -1.59
N LEU A 77 -9.65 2.21 -1.32
CA LEU A 77 -9.44 1.74 0.06
C LEU A 77 -8.40 2.58 0.80
N LEU A 78 -7.35 3.04 0.12
CA LEU A 78 -6.34 3.94 0.69
C LEU A 78 -6.95 5.27 1.14
N ASN A 79 -7.90 5.83 0.37
CA ASN A 79 -8.64 7.03 0.78
C ASN A 79 -9.51 6.79 2.03
N GLU A 80 -10.11 5.60 2.16
CA GLU A 80 -10.87 5.24 3.37
C GLU A 80 -9.94 5.07 4.58
N VAL A 81 -8.76 4.45 4.41
CA VAL A 81 -7.73 4.37 5.46
C VAL A 81 -7.29 5.76 5.89
N LYS A 82 -7.07 6.69 4.95
CA LYS A 82 -6.78 8.09 5.28
C LYS A 82 -7.82 8.67 6.24
N SER A 83 -9.10 8.52 5.91
CA SER A 83 -10.20 9.03 6.76
C SER A 83 -10.23 8.36 8.13
N LEU A 84 -9.92 7.05 8.21
CA LEU A 84 -9.85 6.32 9.48
C LEU A 84 -8.73 6.85 10.38
N ILE A 85 -7.52 7.03 9.83
CA ILE A 85 -6.36 7.51 10.61
C ILE A 85 -6.52 8.97 11.04
N GLU A 86 -7.12 9.83 10.22
CA GLU A 86 -7.42 11.22 10.57
C GLU A 86 -8.44 11.28 11.73
N LYS A 87 -9.49 10.45 11.68
CA LYS A 87 -10.47 10.34 12.76
C LYS A 87 -9.85 9.84 14.07
N GLU A 88 -8.97 8.85 13.99
CA GLU A 88 -8.27 8.33 15.17
C GLU A 88 -7.30 9.35 15.75
N ALA A 89 -6.63 10.14 14.92
CA ALA A 89 -5.76 11.21 15.38
C ALA A 89 -6.51 12.23 16.27
N ILE A 90 -7.72 12.63 15.85
CA ILE A 90 -8.60 13.49 16.64
C ILE A 90 -8.95 12.82 17.97
N SER A 91 -9.28 11.54 17.96
CA SER A 91 -9.61 10.78 19.17
C SER A 91 -8.46 10.71 20.18
N ILE A 92 -7.23 10.51 19.70
CA ILE A 92 -6.03 10.40 20.53
C ILE A 92 -5.68 11.74 21.18
N SER A 93 -5.75 12.83 20.43
CA SER A 93 -5.32 14.15 20.93
C SER A 93 -6.31 14.76 21.93
N ARG A 94 -7.57 14.34 21.90
CA ARG A 94 -8.68 14.95 22.63
C ARG A 94 -8.86 16.46 22.35
N ASP A 95 -8.33 16.92 21.22
CA ASP A 95 -8.40 18.30 20.73
C ASP A 95 -8.89 18.29 19.28
N ASP A 96 -9.93 19.05 18.98
CA ASP A 96 -10.47 19.19 17.63
C ASP A 96 -9.50 19.85 16.63
N LYS A 97 -8.36 20.34 17.13
CA LYS A 97 -7.30 20.99 16.35
C LYS A 97 -6.03 20.16 16.28
N VAL A 98 -6.16 18.85 16.00
CA VAL A 98 -4.99 17.99 15.80
C VAL A 98 -4.24 18.40 14.54
N ASP A 99 -2.96 18.65 14.66
CA ASP A 99 -2.04 18.82 13.52
C ASP A 99 -1.47 17.44 13.10
N PHE A 100 -2.38 16.53 12.72
CA PHE A 100 -1.98 15.21 12.24
C PHE A 100 -1.31 15.31 10.86
N LYS A 101 -0.15 14.68 10.73
CA LYS A 101 0.59 14.64 9.48
C LYS A 101 1.16 13.26 9.20
N ILE A 102 1.03 12.79 7.96
CA ILE A 102 1.87 11.74 7.42
C ILE A 102 3.19 12.42 7.00
N CYS A 103 4.27 12.17 7.74
CA CYS A 103 5.57 12.80 7.47
C CYS A 103 6.19 12.26 6.19
N ASN A 104 6.24 10.94 6.05
CA ASN A 104 6.71 10.26 4.84
C ASN A 104 6.25 8.80 4.78
N ILE A 105 6.31 8.25 3.57
CA ILE A 105 6.13 6.83 3.26
C ILE A 105 7.36 6.38 2.48
N ASP A 106 7.98 5.28 2.91
CA ASP A 106 9.04 4.58 2.19
C ASP A 106 8.63 3.14 1.95
N ALA A 107 8.50 2.75 0.67
CA ALA A 107 8.04 1.43 0.29
C ALA A 107 9.02 0.73 -0.66
N THR A 108 9.05 -0.60 -0.58
CA THR A 108 9.86 -1.45 -1.46
C THR A 108 8.99 -2.56 -2.04
N ILE A 109 8.97 -2.66 -3.36
CA ILE A 109 8.35 -3.77 -4.09
C ILE A 109 9.42 -4.83 -4.34
N ILE A 110 9.15 -6.06 -3.95
CA ILE A 110 10.01 -7.21 -4.17
C ILE A 110 9.42 -8.03 -5.32
N CYS A 111 10.03 -7.91 -6.49
CA CYS A 111 9.49 -8.44 -7.75
C CYS A 111 10.61 -8.88 -8.70
N GLN A 112 10.62 -10.16 -9.11
CA GLN A 112 11.62 -10.65 -10.07
C GLN A 112 11.36 -10.11 -11.49
N LYS A 113 10.10 -10.06 -11.89
CA LYS A 113 9.59 -9.52 -13.17
C LYS A 113 8.15 -9.01 -12.97
N PRO A 114 7.73 -8.00 -13.75
CA PRO A 114 8.48 -7.20 -14.75
C PRO A 114 9.42 -6.18 -14.09
N LYS A 115 10.21 -5.45 -14.92
CA LYS A 115 10.96 -4.28 -14.46
C LYS A 115 9.97 -3.14 -14.20
N LEU A 116 10.07 -2.51 -13.02
CA LEU A 116 9.09 -1.51 -12.55
C LEU A 116 9.58 -0.06 -12.67
N ARG A 117 10.84 0.17 -13.07
CA ARG A 117 11.46 1.50 -13.10
C ARG A 117 10.59 2.56 -13.74
N ASP A 118 10.03 2.26 -14.90
CA ASP A 118 9.30 3.25 -15.73
C ASP A 118 7.91 3.60 -15.15
N TYR A 119 7.42 2.83 -14.16
CA TYR A 119 6.13 3.01 -13.52
C TYR A 119 6.20 3.67 -12.15
N ILE A 120 7.40 3.74 -11.55
CA ILE A 120 7.60 4.19 -10.15
C ILE A 120 7.06 5.61 -9.93
N ASP A 121 7.34 6.54 -10.82
CA ASP A 121 6.93 7.94 -10.64
C ASP A 121 5.41 8.11 -10.71
N GLU A 122 4.72 7.33 -11.55
CA GLU A 122 3.27 7.33 -11.61
C GLU A 122 2.65 6.72 -10.33
N MET A 123 3.22 5.61 -9.81
CA MET A 123 2.81 5.02 -8.54
C MET A 123 2.94 6.03 -7.38
N ARG A 124 4.08 6.72 -7.30
CA ARG A 124 4.34 7.76 -6.30
C ARG A 124 3.30 8.87 -6.37
N LYS A 125 3.00 9.33 -7.59
CA LYS A 125 2.00 10.37 -7.82
C LYS A 125 0.61 9.93 -7.35
N ASN A 126 0.16 8.73 -7.73
CA ASN A 126 -1.15 8.20 -7.35
C ASN A 126 -1.32 8.12 -5.82
N ILE A 127 -0.28 7.66 -5.12
CA ILE A 127 -0.28 7.54 -3.65
C ILE A 127 -0.28 8.93 -3.01
N ALA A 128 0.57 9.84 -3.49
CA ALA A 128 0.64 11.20 -3.00
C ALA A 128 -0.70 11.93 -3.17
N ASP A 129 -1.32 11.82 -4.35
CA ASP A 129 -2.62 12.41 -4.64
C ASP A 129 -3.72 11.83 -3.72
N ALA A 130 -3.78 10.50 -3.55
CA ALA A 130 -4.76 9.84 -2.70
C ALA A 130 -4.65 10.27 -1.22
N LEU A 131 -3.44 10.44 -0.73
CA LEU A 131 -3.18 10.83 0.65
C LEU A 131 -3.06 12.35 0.87
N SER A 132 -3.18 13.16 -0.20
CA SER A 132 -2.96 14.61 -0.18
C SER A 132 -1.56 15.01 0.31
N LEU A 133 -0.56 14.26 -0.11
CA LEU A 133 0.86 14.48 0.20
C LEU A 133 1.59 15.14 -0.96
N SER A 134 2.71 15.79 -0.64
CA SER A 134 3.68 16.17 -1.65
C SER A 134 4.43 14.93 -2.14
N ILE A 135 4.81 14.89 -3.43
CA ILE A 135 5.47 13.72 -4.02
C ILE A 135 6.80 13.35 -3.35
N ASN A 136 7.47 14.31 -2.73
CA ASN A 136 8.71 14.08 -1.99
C ASN A 136 8.52 13.38 -0.63
N GLN A 137 7.28 13.23 -0.16
CA GLN A 137 6.94 12.47 1.02
C GLN A 137 6.71 10.98 0.70
N VAL A 138 6.65 10.60 -0.57
CA VAL A 138 6.41 9.22 -1.02
C VAL A 138 7.63 8.72 -1.80
N ASN A 139 8.31 7.72 -1.25
CA ASN A 139 9.39 7.02 -1.93
C ASN A 139 9.00 5.58 -2.22
N ILE A 140 9.29 5.10 -3.43
CA ILE A 140 9.07 3.72 -3.86
C ILE A 140 10.34 3.19 -4.49
N LYS A 141 10.77 2.03 -4.03
CA LYS A 141 11.89 1.26 -4.57
C LYS A 141 11.38 -0.07 -5.10
N ALA A 142 12.07 -0.63 -6.07
CA ALA A 142 11.84 -1.98 -6.53
C ALA A 142 13.15 -2.76 -6.51
N THR A 143 13.10 -4.00 -6.04
CA THR A 143 14.25 -4.90 -5.98
C THR A 143 13.85 -6.32 -6.37
N THR A 144 14.83 -7.13 -6.75
CA THR A 144 14.69 -8.58 -6.86
C THR A 144 15.24 -9.24 -5.59
N GLU A 145 14.98 -10.53 -5.43
CA GLU A 145 15.69 -11.40 -4.47
C GLU A 145 16.72 -12.31 -5.15
N GLU A 146 17.26 -11.87 -6.30
CA GLU A 146 18.32 -12.56 -7.04
C GLU A 146 17.99 -14.04 -7.35
N GLY A 147 16.71 -14.32 -7.68
CA GLY A 147 16.22 -15.66 -7.94
C GLY A 147 15.88 -16.51 -6.70
N LEU A 148 16.07 -15.96 -5.51
CA LEU A 148 15.80 -16.65 -4.25
C LEU A 148 14.33 -16.49 -3.81
N GLY A 149 13.86 -17.46 -3.04
CA GLY A 149 12.51 -17.42 -2.46
C GLY A 149 11.38 -17.49 -3.51
N PHE A 150 10.15 -17.27 -3.06
CA PHE A 150 8.96 -17.31 -3.92
C PHE A 150 8.89 -16.13 -4.89
N THR A 151 9.37 -14.96 -4.48
CA THR A 151 9.44 -13.79 -5.36
C THR A 151 10.50 -13.99 -6.45
N GLY A 152 11.68 -14.54 -6.09
CA GLY A 152 12.74 -14.84 -7.03
C GLY A 152 12.37 -15.93 -8.06
N ARG A 153 11.49 -16.87 -7.68
CA ARG A 153 10.91 -17.86 -8.62
C ARG A 153 9.73 -17.33 -9.43
N GLY A 154 9.30 -16.08 -9.19
CA GLY A 154 8.17 -15.48 -9.90
C GLY A 154 6.80 -16.09 -9.53
N GLU A 155 6.67 -16.61 -8.32
CA GLU A 155 5.41 -17.18 -7.80
C GLU A 155 4.49 -16.12 -7.24
N GLY A 156 5.03 -14.97 -6.82
CA GLY A 156 4.31 -13.85 -6.26
C GLY A 156 5.13 -12.56 -6.24
N ILE A 157 4.48 -11.48 -5.84
CA ILE A 157 5.10 -10.19 -5.56
C ILE A 157 4.84 -9.86 -4.10
N ALA A 158 5.86 -9.37 -3.41
CA ALA A 158 5.74 -8.83 -2.06
C ALA A 158 5.99 -7.32 -2.05
N ALA A 159 5.46 -6.64 -1.05
CA ALA A 159 5.78 -5.26 -0.78
C ALA A 159 5.95 -5.02 0.73
N ARG A 160 6.86 -4.11 1.06
CA ARG A 160 7.03 -3.58 2.41
C ARG A 160 6.85 -2.07 2.37
N ALA A 161 6.25 -1.52 3.40
CA ALA A 161 6.12 -0.10 3.57
C ALA A 161 6.43 0.29 5.02
N VAL A 162 7.05 1.45 5.19
CA VAL A 162 7.22 2.10 6.49
C VAL A 162 6.66 3.51 6.37
N THR A 163 5.92 3.94 7.38
CA THR A 163 5.43 5.31 7.48
C THR A 163 5.83 5.93 8.81
N LEU A 164 6.10 7.23 8.78
CA LEU A 164 6.21 8.08 9.95
C LEU A 164 5.03 9.04 9.97
N VAL A 165 4.32 9.09 11.09
CA VAL A 165 3.25 10.05 11.32
C VAL A 165 3.55 10.92 12.53
N GLU A 166 3.04 12.15 12.53
CA GLU A 166 3.09 13.10 13.62
C GLU A 166 1.67 13.41 14.12
N LEU A 167 1.51 13.42 15.46
CA LEU A 167 0.30 13.74 16.20
C LEU A 167 0.54 14.91 17.13
#